data_c86fcdcb8307ac25c59b60738179eb9a
#
_entry.id   c86fcdcb8307ac25c59b60738179eb9a
#
_cell.length_a   1.000
_cell.length_b   1.000
_cell.length_c   1.000
_cell.angle_alpha   90.00
_cell.angle_beta   90.00
_cell.angle_gamma   90.00
#
_symmetry.space_group_name_H-M   'P 1'
#
loop_
_entity.id
_entity.type
_entity.pdbx_description
1 polymer ?
#
loop_
_entity_poly.entity_id
_entity_poly.type
_entity_poly.pdbx_seq_one_letter_code
_entity_poly.pdbx_strand_id
1 'polypeptide(L)'
;MKLSLSSVVLIVSILTGALFASTAAGADTDNPDTAELFAETSRPELYCLAKNIYFEARGDSLAGRYAVADVVLNRVTDRRYPDTICEVIYQGYKTANGAMRRNKCQFSWYCDGKADTTPNSEMWRQSQAIAYQIVVLTTMRGITEGSTHYHATYVNPSWNKDMHDIGRIGAHLFFRAP
;
A
#
# COMPACT_ATOMS: atom_id res chain seq x y z
N MET A 1 8.98 -84.68 7.09
CA MET A 1 9.09 -83.34 7.69
C MET A 1 8.68 -82.30 6.62
N LYS A 2 7.70 -81.56 6.85
CA LYS A 2 6.92 -80.77 5.88
C LYS A 2 7.60 -79.43 5.57
N LEU A 3 7.88 -79.19 4.26
CA LEU A 3 8.26 -77.85 3.76
C LEU A 3 7.00 -77.05 3.44
N SER A 4 6.93 -75.87 4.02
CA SER A 4 5.86 -74.87 3.76
C SER A 4 6.36 -73.93 2.68
N LEU A 5 5.65 -73.78 1.59
CA LEU A 5 5.85 -72.76 0.57
C LEU A 5 5.18 -71.49 1.03
N SER A 6 5.95 -70.43 1.18
CA SER A 6 5.41 -69.08 1.39
C SER A 6 5.34 -68.35 0.04
N SER A 7 4.13 -67.93 -0.29
CA SER A 7 3.80 -67.17 -1.50
C SER A 7 4.40 -65.76 -1.44
N VAL A 8 5.20 -65.42 -2.45
CA VAL A 8 5.67 -64.04 -2.68
C VAL A 8 4.58 -63.28 -3.42
N VAL A 9 3.95 -62.32 -2.76
CA VAL A 9 3.03 -61.39 -3.40
C VAL A 9 3.84 -60.21 -3.96
N LEU A 10 3.90 -60.11 -5.25
CA LEU A 10 4.52 -58.96 -5.96
C LEU A 10 3.51 -57.80 -5.95
N ILE A 11 3.77 -56.77 -5.16
CA ILE A 11 3.01 -55.52 -5.21
C ILE A 11 3.61 -54.65 -6.30
N VAL A 12 2.91 -54.54 -7.42
CA VAL A 12 3.22 -53.55 -8.47
C VAL A 12 2.65 -52.21 -8.06
N SER A 13 3.51 -51.31 -7.58
CA SER A 13 3.15 -49.94 -7.30
C SER A 13 3.08 -49.15 -8.61
N ILE A 14 1.88 -48.82 -9.05
CA ILE A 14 1.64 -47.89 -10.15
C ILE A 14 1.83 -46.45 -9.59
N LEU A 15 2.96 -45.83 -9.91
CA LEU A 15 3.16 -44.38 -9.71
C LEU A 15 2.32 -43.64 -10.74
N THR A 16 1.15 -43.16 -10.34
CA THR A 16 0.41 -42.15 -11.10
C THR A 16 1.04 -40.79 -10.81
N GLY A 17 1.87 -40.34 -11.76
CA GLY A 17 2.39 -38.95 -11.73
C GLY A 17 1.25 -37.96 -11.93
N ALA A 18 0.87 -37.27 -10.87
CA ALA A 18 0.01 -36.11 -10.96
C ALA A 18 0.81 -34.93 -11.54
N LEU A 19 0.55 -34.60 -12.80
CA LEU A 19 0.98 -33.36 -13.43
C LEU A 19 0.22 -32.23 -12.76
N PHE A 20 0.88 -31.49 -11.84
CA PHE A 20 0.39 -30.19 -11.38
C PHE A 20 0.55 -29.21 -12.54
N ALA A 21 -0.50 -28.98 -13.28
CA ALA A 21 -0.60 -27.84 -14.16
C ALA A 21 -0.68 -26.58 -13.28
N SER A 22 0.42 -25.84 -13.18
CA SER A 22 0.41 -24.48 -12.63
C SER A 22 -0.43 -23.61 -13.56
N THR A 23 -1.70 -23.43 -13.23
CA THR A 23 -2.51 -22.37 -13.83
C THR A 23 -1.98 -21.05 -13.29
N ALA A 24 -1.33 -20.27 -14.16
CA ALA A 24 -1.12 -18.85 -13.87
C ALA A 24 -2.49 -18.24 -13.58
N ALA A 25 -2.69 -17.76 -12.35
CA ALA A 25 -3.88 -17.04 -11.97
C ALA A 25 -3.89 -15.73 -12.77
N GLY A 26 -4.51 -15.75 -13.93
CA GLY A 26 -4.96 -14.53 -14.59
C GLY A 26 -5.92 -13.83 -13.62
N ALA A 27 -5.76 -12.53 -13.44
CA ALA A 27 -6.68 -11.73 -12.64
C ALA A 27 -8.09 -11.92 -13.23
N ASP A 28 -8.92 -12.61 -12.47
CA ASP A 28 -10.29 -12.92 -12.86
C ASP A 28 -11.10 -11.62 -12.76
N THR A 29 -11.31 -10.96 -13.89
CA THR A 29 -12.08 -9.69 -13.97
C THR A 29 -13.58 -9.90 -13.76
N ASP A 30 -14.02 -11.15 -13.70
CA ASP A 30 -15.43 -11.52 -13.55
C ASP A 30 -15.82 -11.88 -12.10
N ASN A 31 -14.88 -11.72 -11.14
CA ASN A 31 -15.21 -11.91 -9.73
C ASN A 31 -15.99 -10.70 -9.21
N PRO A 32 -17.24 -10.87 -8.70
CA PRO A 32 -18.06 -9.78 -8.16
C PRO A 32 -17.37 -9.01 -7.02
N ASP A 33 -16.52 -9.66 -6.22
CA ASP A 33 -15.76 -9.03 -5.14
C ASP A 33 -14.73 -8.03 -5.70
N THR A 34 -14.14 -8.29 -6.85
CA THR A 34 -13.22 -7.34 -7.50
C THR A 34 -13.97 -6.17 -8.13
N ALA A 35 -15.15 -6.40 -8.69
CA ALA A 35 -15.97 -5.32 -9.24
C ALA A 35 -16.46 -4.36 -8.14
N GLU A 36 -16.87 -4.88 -6.98
CA GLU A 36 -17.24 -4.09 -5.81
C GLU A 36 -16.06 -3.30 -5.26
N LEU A 37 -14.89 -3.92 -5.15
CA LEU A 37 -13.64 -3.25 -4.76
C LEU A 37 -13.32 -2.07 -5.68
N PHE A 38 -13.46 -2.24 -7.00
CA PHE A 38 -13.23 -1.15 -7.96
C PHE A 38 -14.30 -0.06 -7.88
N ALA A 39 -15.55 -0.41 -7.62
CA ALA A 39 -16.62 0.57 -7.41
C ALA A 39 -16.37 1.41 -6.16
N GLU A 40 -15.93 0.80 -5.05
CA GLU A 40 -15.53 1.52 -3.83
C GLU A 40 -14.32 2.43 -4.03
N THR A 41 -13.29 1.98 -4.75
CA THR A 41 -12.10 2.82 -5.04
C THR A 41 -12.40 3.99 -5.99
N SER A 42 -13.58 4.03 -6.59
CA SER A 42 -14.05 5.20 -7.35
C SER A 42 -14.49 6.37 -6.46
N ARG A 43 -14.66 6.17 -5.17
CA ARG A 43 -14.93 7.27 -4.23
C ARG A 43 -13.74 8.23 -4.19
N PRO A 44 -13.97 9.55 -4.18
CA PRO A 44 -12.92 10.56 -4.22
C PRO A 44 -11.82 10.35 -3.19
N GLU A 45 -12.17 10.04 -1.96
CA GLU A 45 -11.22 9.85 -0.86
C GLU A 45 -10.30 8.65 -1.07
N LEU A 46 -10.86 7.50 -1.50
CA LEU A 46 -10.07 6.31 -1.81
C LEU A 46 -9.16 6.52 -3.03
N TYR A 47 -9.66 7.24 -4.03
CA TYR A 47 -8.85 7.58 -5.21
C TYR A 47 -7.67 8.48 -4.84
N CYS A 48 -7.88 9.50 -4.00
CA CYS A 48 -6.79 10.35 -3.50
C CYS A 48 -5.74 9.52 -2.76
N LEU A 49 -6.18 8.64 -1.85
CA LEU A 49 -5.25 7.81 -1.08
C LEU A 49 -4.46 6.85 -1.98
N ALA A 50 -5.14 6.18 -2.91
CA ALA A 50 -4.49 5.29 -3.88
C ALA A 50 -3.45 6.03 -4.71
N LYS A 51 -3.77 7.25 -5.13
CA LYS A 51 -2.85 8.12 -5.89
C LYS A 51 -1.61 8.48 -5.08
N ASN A 52 -1.80 8.83 -3.81
CA ASN A 52 -0.68 9.11 -2.92
C ASN A 52 0.21 7.88 -2.67
N ILE A 53 -0.37 6.72 -2.39
CA ILE A 53 0.37 5.45 -2.25
C ILE A 53 1.19 5.16 -3.50
N TYR A 54 0.59 5.36 -4.68
CA TYR A 54 1.25 5.11 -5.95
C TYR A 54 2.48 6.02 -6.15
N PHE A 55 2.35 7.32 -5.93
CA PHE A 55 3.45 8.24 -6.18
C PHE A 55 4.54 8.19 -5.10
N GLU A 56 4.16 8.01 -3.85
CA GLU A 56 5.11 8.01 -2.72
C GLU A 56 5.79 6.65 -2.52
N ALA A 57 5.09 5.54 -2.76
CA ALA A 57 5.55 4.25 -2.28
C ALA A 57 5.40 3.07 -3.26
N ARG A 58 5.12 3.28 -4.57
CA ARG A 58 4.94 2.16 -5.52
C ARG A 58 6.11 1.19 -5.61
N GLY A 59 7.34 1.64 -5.30
CA GLY A 59 8.55 0.83 -5.29
C GLY A 59 8.92 0.25 -3.93
N ASP A 60 8.12 0.52 -2.90
CA ASP A 60 8.38 0.06 -1.54
C ASP A 60 7.77 -1.33 -1.27
N SER A 61 8.15 -1.91 -0.14
CA SER A 61 7.53 -3.12 0.40
C SER A 61 6.03 -2.93 0.63
N LEU A 62 5.27 -4.02 0.74
CA LEU A 62 3.85 -3.95 1.05
C LEU A 62 3.60 -3.21 2.38
N ALA A 63 4.39 -3.49 3.41
CA ALA A 63 4.30 -2.80 4.70
C ALA A 63 4.60 -1.30 4.57
N GLY A 64 5.60 -0.90 3.77
CA GLY A 64 5.93 0.51 3.51
C GLY A 64 4.79 1.26 2.82
N ARG A 65 4.10 0.62 1.89
CA ARG A 65 2.93 1.20 1.22
C ARG A 65 1.75 1.42 2.17
N TYR A 66 1.48 0.46 3.06
CA TYR A 66 0.49 0.64 4.14
C TYR A 66 0.91 1.73 5.13
N ALA A 67 2.19 1.82 5.48
CA ALA A 67 2.69 2.81 6.40
C ALA A 67 2.52 4.24 5.87
N VAL A 68 2.80 4.48 4.59
CA VAL A 68 2.52 5.78 3.93
C VAL A 68 1.03 6.11 3.96
N ALA A 69 0.15 5.13 3.70
CA ALA A 69 -1.29 5.33 3.80
C ALA A 69 -1.74 5.62 5.23
N ASP A 70 -1.19 4.92 6.22
CA ASP A 70 -1.52 5.08 7.64
C ASP A 70 -1.18 6.50 8.14
N VAL A 71 -0.05 7.08 7.69
CA VAL A 71 0.31 8.47 8.00
C VAL A 71 -0.75 9.46 7.48
N VAL A 72 -1.29 9.27 6.27
CA VAL A 72 -2.37 10.12 5.76
C VAL A 72 -3.59 10.05 6.68
N LEU A 73 -3.99 8.85 7.08
CA LEU A 73 -5.14 8.64 7.96
C LEU A 73 -4.90 9.14 9.40
N ASN A 74 -3.66 9.09 9.89
CA ASN A 74 -3.30 9.71 11.16
C ASN A 74 -3.44 11.24 11.10
N ARG A 75 -3.04 11.86 9.99
CA ARG A 75 -3.23 13.29 9.78
C ARG A 75 -4.70 13.68 9.74
N VAL A 76 -5.55 12.92 9.06
CA VAL A 76 -7.01 13.16 9.02
C VAL A 76 -7.62 13.20 10.43
N THR A 77 -7.10 12.40 11.36
CA THR A 77 -7.57 12.38 12.76
C THR A 77 -6.91 13.40 13.68
N ASP A 78 -5.86 14.06 13.22
CA ASP A 78 -5.09 15.02 13.98
C ASP A 78 -5.54 16.47 13.66
N ARG A 79 -6.00 17.22 14.67
CA ARG A 79 -6.54 18.57 14.53
C ARG A 79 -5.61 19.60 13.87
N ARG A 80 -4.32 19.28 13.71
CA ARG A 80 -3.33 20.11 13.03
C ARG A 80 -3.43 20.04 11.50
N TYR A 81 -4.18 19.09 10.98
CA TYR A 81 -4.33 18.82 9.55
C TYR A 81 -5.78 18.93 9.12
N PRO A 82 -6.05 18.98 7.80
CA PRO A 82 -7.40 18.84 7.27
C PRO A 82 -8.04 17.50 7.68
N ASP A 83 -9.37 17.46 7.70
CA ASP A 83 -10.16 16.33 8.18
C ASP A 83 -10.62 15.38 7.07
N THR A 84 -10.18 15.58 5.82
CA THR A 84 -10.41 14.67 4.70
C THR A 84 -9.09 14.18 4.10
N ILE A 85 -9.12 12.97 3.53
CA ILE A 85 -7.94 12.35 2.90
C ILE A 85 -7.45 13.20 1.73
N CYS A 86 -8.36 13.63 0.86
CA CYS A 86 -8.01 14.44 -0.30
C CYS A 86 -7.38 15.78 0.10
N GLU A 87 -7.91 16.45 1.10
CA GLU A 87 -7.36 17.74 1.57
C GLU A 87 -5.99 17.57 2.21
N VAL A 88 -5.77 16.51 3.01
CA VAL A 88 -4.44 16.17 3.56
C VAL A 88 -3.43 15.95 2.43
N ILE A 89 -3.82 15.21 1.38
CA ILE A 89 -2.94 14.87 0.26
C ILE A 89 -2.61 16.10 -0.59
N TYR A 90 -3.60 16.92 -0.88
CA TYR A 90 -3.44 18.10 -1.73
C TYR A 90 -3.07 19.37 -0.96
N GLN A 91 -2.67 19.24 0.30
CA GLN A 91 -2.21 20.36 1.12
C GLN A 91 -0.92 20.96 0.57
N GLY A 92 -0.86 22.29 0.54
CA GLY A 92 0.33 23.03 0.10
C GLY A 92 0.15 24.54 0.16
N TYR A 93 1.23 25.24 -0.13
CA TYR A 93 1.20 26.70 -0.19
C TYR A 93 0.64 27.18 -1.51
N LYS A 94 -0.28 28.15 -1.45
CA LYS A 94 -0.86 28.78 -2.63
C LYS A 94 -0.17 30.12 -2.94
N THR A 95 -0.19 30.50 -4.20
CA THR A 95 0.17 31.85 -4.67
C THR A 95 -1.00 32.81 -4.44
N ALA A 96 -0.78 34.10 -4.63
CA ALA A 96 -1.83 35.11 -4.48
C ALA A 96 -3.03 34.90 -5.43
N ASN A 97 -2.82 34.27 -6.59
CA ASN A 97 -3.90 33.93 -7.53
C ASN A 97 -4.53 32.53 -7.28
N GLY A 98 -4.21 31.88 -6.15
CA GLY A 98 -4.80 30.62 -5.74
C GLY A 98 -4.12 29.35 -6.32
N ALA A 99 -3.15 29.48 -7.22
CA ALA A 99 -2.42 28.32 -7.76
C ALA A 99 -1.46 27.73 -6.74
N MET A 100 -1.23 26.42 -6.80
CA MET A 100 -0.21 25.76 -5.94
C MET A 100 1.19 26.24 -6.27
N ARG A 101 1.96 26.59 -5.23
CA ARG A 101 3.38 26.94 -5.40
C ARG A 101 4.18 25.67 -5.68
N ARG A 102 4.95 25.71 -6.77
CA ARG A 102 5.80 24.60 -7.18
C ARG A 102 6.74 24.15 -6.05
N ASN A 103 6.84 22.86 -5.80
CA ASN A 103 7.66 22.22 -4.78
C ASN A 103 7.37 22.70 -3.33
N LYS A 104 6.13 23.14 -3.07
CA LYS A 104 5.68 23.59 -1.74
C LYS A 104 4.41 22.86 -1.29
N CYS A 105 4.23 21.63 -1.73
CA CYS A 105 3.14 20.78 -1.32
C CYS A 105 3.60 19.76 -0.26
N GLN A 106 2.64 19.27 0.51
CA GLN A 106 2.86 18.26 1.55
C GLN A 106 3.45 16.97 0.93
N PHE A 107 2.90 16.57 -0.21
CA PHE A 107 3.42 15.50 -1.05
C PHE A 107 4.01 16.11 -2.32
N SER A 108 5.30 15.88 -2.56
CA SER A 108 6.06 16.59 -3.58
C SER A 108 5.54 16.36 -5.00
N TRP A 109 5.04 15.16 -5.28
CA TRP A 109 4.52 14.78 -6.60
C TRP A 109 3.36 15.68 -7.06
N TYR A 110 2.54 16.18 -6.14
CA TYR A 110 1.35 16.99 -6.47
C TYR A 110 1.67 18.34 -7.10
N CYS A 111 2.82 18.93 -6.81
CA CYS A 111 3.19 20.25 -7.36
C CYS A 111 4.64 20.33 -7.84
N ASP A 112 5.22 19.21 -8.30
CA ASP A 112 6.55 19.18 -8.90
C ASP A 112 6.55 19.65 -10.37
N GLY A 113 5.37 19.86 -10.95
CA GLY A 113 5.16 20.32 -12.33
C GLY A 113 5.16 19.21 -13.35
N LYS A 114 5.11 17.94 -12.94
CA LYS A 114 4.90 16.78 -13.81
C LYS A 114 3.41 16.42 -13.88
N ALA A 115 3.06 15.62 -14.86
CA ALA A 115 1.69 15.12 -14.97
C ALA A 115 1.44 14.02 -13.93
N ASP A 116 0.39 14.18 -13.12
CA ASP A 116 -0.03 13.23 -12.09
C ASP A 116 -0.92 12.13 -12.66
N THR A 117 -0.53 11.56 -13.79
CA THR A 117 -1.25 10.46 -14.43
C THR A 117 -0.87 9.12 -13.80
N THR A 118 -1.88 8.33 -13.49
CA THR A 118 -1.69 6.95 -13.02
C THR A 118 -1.92 6.01 -14.21
N PRO A 119 -0.89 5.30 -14.71
CA PRO A 119 -1.08 4.34 -15.78
C PRO A 119 -1.89 3.15 -15.27
N ASN A 120 -2.64 2.48 -16.16
CA ASN A 120 -3.28 1.20 -15.86
C ASN A 120 -2.20 0.12 -15.70
N SER A 121 -1.64 0.01 -14.51
CA SER A 121 -0.53 -0.88 -14.17
C SER A 121 -0.87 -1.69 -12.92
N GLU A 122 -0.14 -2.78 -12.72
CA GLU A 122 -0.27 -3.61 -11.52
C GLU A 122 -0.03 -2.77 -10.24
N MET A 123 0.95 -1.89 -10.25
CA MET A 123 1.24 -1.01 -9.09
C MET A 123 0.06 -0.06 -8.79
N TRP A 124 -0.63 0.42 -9.82
CA TRP A 124 -1.82 1.24 -9.62
C TRP A 124 -2.97 0.43 -9.01
N ARG A 125 -3.27 -0.77 -9.54
CA ARG A 125 -4.29 -1.66 -8.98
C ARG A 125 -3.99 -2.03 -7.52
N GLN A 126 -2.73 -2.36 -7.20
CA GLN A 126 -2.32 -2.63 -5.83
C GLN A 126 -2.49 -1.41 -4.92
N SER A 127 -2.20 -0.20 -5.39
CA SER A 127 -2.41 1.03 -4.62
C SER A 127 -3.89 1.26 -4.31
N GLN A 128 -4.78 0.98 -5.27
CA GLN A 128 -6.23 1.03 -5.07
C GLN A 128 -6.70 0.00 -4.03
N ALA A 129 -6.22 -1.24 -4.14
CA ALA A 129 -6.54 -2.30 -3.18
C ALA A 129 -6.06 -1.95 -1.76
N ILE A 130 -4.85 -1.41 -1.59
CA ILE A 130 -4.34 -0.97 -0.29
C ILE A 130 -5.19 0.16 0.27
N ALA A 131 -5.57 1.15 -0.54
CA ALA A 131 -6.42 2.24 -0.10
C ALA A 131 -7.76 1.73 0.45
N TYR A 132 -8.41 0.80 -0.26
CA TYR A 132 -9.63 0.15 0.20
C TYR A 132 -9.40 -0.63 1.50
N GLN A 133 -8.38 -1.47 1.54
CA GLN A 133 -8.10 -2.34 2.69
C GLN A 133 -7.82 -1.54 3.97
N ILE A 134 -7.09 -0.44 3.89
CA ILE A 134 -6.77 0.35 5.09
C ILE A 134 -7.93 1.25 5.53
N VAL A 135 -8.71 1.80 4.60
CA VAL A 135 -9.83 2.72 4.92
C VAL A 135 -11.09 1.97 5.31
N VAL A 136 -11.48 0.95 4.53
CA VAL A 136 -12.75 0.24 4.71
C VAL A 136 -12.61 -0.95 5.63
N LEU A 137 -11.54 -1.76 5.43
CA LEU A 137 -11.32 -2.97 6.23
C LEU A 137 -10.41 -2.75 7.44
N THR A 138 -9.89 -1.53 7.62
CA THR A 138 -8.95 -1.16 8.71
C THR A 138 -7.67 -2.01 8.77
N THR A 139 -7.34 -2.71 7.67
CA THR A 139 -6.15 -3.56 7.57
C THR A 139 -4.89 -2.72 7.77
N MET A 140 -4.01 -3.15 8.67
CA MET A 140 -2.74 -2.47 8.99
C MET A 140 -2.89 -1.03 9.52
N ARG A 141 -4.09 -0.58 9.96
CA ARG A 141 -4.22 0.69 10.69
C ARG A 141 -3.40 0.65 11.97
N GLY A 142 -2.68 1.74 12.24
CA GLY A 142 -1.81 1.87 13.41
C GLY A 142 -0.41 1.28 13.23
N ILE A 143 -0.06 0.76 12.04
CA ILE A 143 1.28 0.22 11.77
C ILE A 143 2.40 1.25 12.01
N THR A 144 2.09 2.54 11.95
CA THR A 144 3.02 3.66 12.18
C THR A 144 2.88 4.30 13.57
N GLU A 145 2.12 3.68 14.49
CA GLU A 145 1.94 4.13 15.87
C GLU A 145 1.54 5.61 15.99
N GLY A 146 0.69 6.09 15.09
CA GLY A 146 0.22 7.48 15.08
C GLY A 146 1.21 8.48 14.45
N SER A 147 2.19 8.02 13.70
CA SER A 147 3.11 8.91 12.97
C SER A 147 2.36 9.83 12.02
N THR A 148 2.77 11.09 12.00
CA THR A 148 2.28 12.11 11.06
C THR A 148 3.38 12.60 10.12
N HIS A 149 4.62 12.14 10.32
CA HIS A 149 5.78 12.52 9.51
C HIS A 149 6.58 11.28 9.11
N TYR A 150 7.19 11.34 7.94
CA TYR A 150 8.17 10.37 7.49
C TYR A 150 9.14 11.00 6.49
N HIS A 151 10.25 10.36 6.30
CA HIS A 151 11.19 10.67 5.21
C HIS A 151 11.86 9.40 4.70
N ALA A 152 12.38 9.44 3.48
CA ALA A 152 13.14 8.34 2.93
C ALA A 152 14.42 8.10 3.72
N THR A 153 14.85 6.83 3.83
CA THR A 153 16.02 6.42 4.65
C THR A 153 17.33 7.09 4.26
N TYR A 154 17.43 7.63 3.05
CA TYR A 154 18.65 8.29 2.53
C TYR A 154 18.67 9.82 2.74
N VAL A 155 17.64 10.40 3.37
CA VAL A 155 17.60 11.83 3.73
C VAL A 155 17.62 12.00 5.25
N ASN A 156 18.05 13.16 5.71
CA ASN A 156 18.11 13.49 7.14
C ASN A 156 17.64 14.93 7.37
N PRO A 157 16.33 15.18 7.38
CA PRO A 157 15.79 16.51 7.60
C PRO A 157 16.00 16.97 9.05
N SER A 158 16.21 18.28 9.24
CA SER A 158 16.48 18.82 10.57
C SER A 158 15.33 18.67 11.58
N TRP A 159 14.10 18.61 11.08
CA TRP A 159 12.90 18.51 11.92
C TRP A 159 12.75 17.16 12.66
N ASN A 160 13.41 16.08 12.22
CA ASN A 160 13.28 14.77 12.85
C ASN A 160 13.85 14.72 14.28
N LYS A 161 14.76 15.66 14.62
CA LYS A 161 15.41 15.71 15.94
C LYS A 161 14.45 16.07 17.09
N ASP A 162 13.35 16.75 16.75
CA ASP A 162 12.36 17.23 17.72
C ASP A 162 11.12 16.32 17.76
N MET A 163 11.21 15.12 17.16
CA MET A 163 10.09 14.18 17.06
C MET A 163 10.44 12.82 17.69
N HIS A 164 9.39 12.08 18.07
CA HIS A 164 9.54 10.69 18.50
C HIS A 164 9.82 9.80 17.28
N ASP A 165 10.97 9.17 17.26
CA ASP A 165 11.32 8.15 16.26
C ASP A 165 10.53 6.87 16.52
N ILE A 166 9.71 6.45 15.57
CA ILE A 166 8.94 5.20 15.61
C ILE A 166 9.70 4.07 14.92
N GLY A 167 10.64 4.42 14.06
CA GLY A 167 11.49 3.46 13.39
C GLY A 167 11.25 3.35 11.90
N ARG A 168 11.89 2.31 11.31
CA ARG A 168 11.91 2.06 9.88
C ARG A 168 10.83 1.07 9.46
N ILE A 169 10.04 1.42 8.45
CA ILE A 169 9.16 0.50 7.71
C ILE A 169 9.44 0.67 6.21
N GLY A 170 9.88 -0.39 5.56
CA GLY A 170 10.28 -0.33 4.15
C GLY A 170 11.43 0.64 3.88
N ALA A 171 11.21 1.57 2.96
CA ALA A 171 12.19 2.57 2.55
C ALA A 171 12.11 3.90 3.34
N HIS A 172 11.26 3.96 4.39
CA HIS A 172 11.00 5.19 5.13
C HIS A 172 11.26 5.05 6.63
N LEU A 173 11.60 6.17 7.27
CA LEU A 173 11.64 6.37 8.72
C LEU A 173 10.42 7.18 9.14
N PHE A 174 9.75 6.75 10.18
CA PHE A 174 8.46 7.31 10.64
C PHE A 174 8.60 8.01 11.97
N PHE A 175 7.88 9.14 12.12
CA PHE A 175 8.01 10.00 13.29
C PHE A 175 6.63 10.50 13.73
N ARG A 176 6.45 10.54 15.05
CA ARG A 176 5.31 11.16 15.70
C ARG A 176 5.71 12.49 16.31
N ALA A 177 4.93 13.52 16.07
CA ALA A 177 5.11 14.81 16.75
C ALA A 177 4.84 14.68 18.25
N PRO A 178 5.51 15.49 19.09
CA PRO A 178 5.28 15.53 20.53
C PRO A 178 3.86 15.95 20.87
#